data_cd98a0793791d20e2e541c2bff536898
#
_entry.id   cd98a0793791d20e2e541c2bff536898
#
_cell.length_a   1.000
_cell.length_b   1.000
_cell.length_c   1.000
_cell.angle_alpha   90.00
_cell.angle_beta   90.00
_cell.angle_gamma   90.00
#
_symmetry.space_group_name_H-M   'P 1'
#
loop_
_entity.id
_entity.type
_entity.pdbx_description
1 polymer ?
#
loop_
_entity_poly.entity_id
_entity_poly.type
_entity_poly.pdbx_seq_one_letter_code
_entity_poly.pdbx_strand_id
1 'polypeptide(L)'
;MPAPQERDLNKATEDFKNWLINEKDQDASIAVEVLGGPENTGFSNETLSFNVTQGTETTGYVLRFHPSGFLVFPEYDIEKQFLIMKELSAFGVKVPEVVWYEPSEKFLDSPFYVMKMCEGEAPSDNPPFHSEGWLADSSEDVRRKVWMGWVEQMSKIHKVTVDSKFDFLSSGKDSRPLDDDLSYYKEFYDWAIEGESHSVLEAVSYTHLTLPTNREV
;
A
#
# COMPACT_ATOMS: atom_id res chain seq x y z
N MET A 1 12.66 -19.33 -1.59
CA MET A 1 11.31 -18.77 -1.64
C MET A 1 10.71 -19.15 -2.98
N PRO A 2 9.46 -19.63 -3.06
CA PRO A 2 8.80 -19.82 -4.35
C PRO A 2 8.70 -18.43 -5.02
N ALA A 3 8.92 -18.40 -6.34
CA ALA A 3 8.72 -17.18 -7.10
C ALA A 3 7.25 -16.75 -6.99
N PRO A 4 6.96 -15.43 -6.92
CA PRO A 4 5.59 -14.94 -6.99
C PRO A 4 4.92 -15.53 -8.24
N GLN A 5 3.69 -15.98 -8.11
CA GLN A 5 2.94 -16.43 -9.26
C GLN A 5 2.59 -15.19 -10.07
N GLU A 6 3.18 -15.07 -11.28
CA GLU A 6 2.90 -13.92 -12.14
C GLU A 6 1.45 -13.99 -12.64
N ARG A 7 0.74 -12.88 -12.49
CA ARG A 7 -0.62 -12.73 -13.02
C ARG A 7 -0.59 -12.68 -14.56
N ASP A 8 -1.55 -13.31 -15.19
CA ASP A 8 -1.76 -13.15 -16.64
C ASP A 8 -2.21 -11.71 -16.95
N LEU A 9 -1.29 -10.92 -17.49
CA LEU A 9 -1.51 -9.51 -17.80
C LEU A 9 -2.58 -9.29 -18.87
N ASN A 10 -2.73 -10.22 -19.83
CA ASN A 10 -3.76 -10.12 -20.87
C ASN A 10 -5.14 -10.30 -20.25
N LYS A 11 -5.30 -11.37 -19.43
CA LYS A 11 -6.54 -11.60 -18.68
C LYS A 11 -6.86 -10.41 -17.77
N ALA A 12 -5.90 -9.91 -17.00
CA ALA A 12 -6.10 -8.76 -16.10
C ALA A 12 -6.53 -7.50 -16.86
N THR A 13 -5.99 -7.29 -18.06
CA THR A 13 -6.37 -6.15 -18.92
C THR A 13 -7.82 -6.26 -19.40
N GLU A 14 -8.24 -7.45 -19.85
CA GLU A 14 -9.62 -7.67 -20.27
C GLU A 14 -10.60 -7.58 -19.10
N ASP A 15 -10.27 -8.18 -17.98
CA ASP A 15 -11.10 -8.15 -16.78
C ASP A 15 -11.27 -6.72 -16.26
N PHE A 16 -10.20 -5.93 -16.22
CA PHE A 16 -10.26 -4.53 -15.81
C PHE A 16 -11.09 -3.68 -16.81
N LYS A 17 -10.92 -3.89 -18.11
CA LYS A 17 -11.72 -3.23 -19.13
C LYS A 17 -13.21 -3.55 -18.96
N ASN A 18 -13.55 -4.82 -18.78
CA ASN A 18 -14.92 -5.26 -18.60
C ASN A 18 -15.53 -4.68 -17.32
N TRP A 19 -14.75 -4.61 -16.25
CA TRP A 19 -15.18 -3.97 -15.01
C TRP A 19 -15.44 -2.48 -15.18
N LEU A 20 -14.58 -1.75 -15.88
CA LEU A 20 -14.78 -0.33 -16.17
C LEU A 20 -16.08 -0.09 -16.95
N ILE A 21 -16.36 -0.92 -17.96
CA ILE A 21 -17.55 -0.81 -18.80
C ILE A 21 -18.81 -1.15 -18.00
N ASN A 22 -18.80 -2.27 -17.26
CA ASN A 22 -20.01 -2.82 -16.65
C ASN A 22 -20.35 -2.22 -15.29
N GLU A 23 -19.33 -1.83 -14.52
CA GLU A 23 -19.51 -1.39 -13.13
C GLU A 23 -19.24 0.11 -12.95
N LYS A 24 -18.55 0.76 -13.89
CA LYS A 24 -18.20 2.18 -13.81
C LYS A 24 -18.76 3.00 -14.98
N ASP A 25 -19.70 2.42 -15.73
CA ASP A 25 -20.41 3.08 -16.85
C ASP A 25 -19.47 3.72 -17.88
N GLN A 26 -18.27 3.15 -18.07
CA GLN A 26 -17.36 3.64 -19.07
C GLN A 26 -17.83 3.20 -20.48
N ASP A 27 -17.50 4.01 -21.50
CA ASP A 27 -17.86 3.72 -22.88
C ASP A 27 -17.20 2.42 -23.36
N ALA A 28 -17.95 1.57 -24.06
CA ALA A 28 -17.44 0.30 -24.59
C ALA A 28 -16.29 0.46 -25.59
N SER A 29 -16.11 1.65 -26.15
CA SER A 29 -15.02 1.98 -27.09
C SER A 29 -13.68 2.28 -26.40
N ILE A 30 -13.60 2.25 -25.06
CA ILE A 30 -12.34 2.49 -24.36
C ILE A 30 -11.28 1.46 -24.78
N ALA A 31 -10.04 1.94 -24.92
CA ALA A 31 -8.87 1.09 -25.02
C ALA A 31 -8.16 1.03 -23.67
N VAL A 32 -7.79 -0.16 -23.23
CA VAL A 32 -7.03 -0.38 -22.00
C VAL A 32 -5.71 -1.04 -22.38
N GLU A 33 -4.62 -0.43 -21.96
CA GLU A 33 -3.25 -0.91 -22.15
C GLU A 33 -2.61 -1.13 -20.79
N VAL A 34 -2.10 -2.34 -20.54
CA VAL A 34 -1.32 -2.64 -19.33
C VAL A 34 0.12 -2.16 -19.50
N LEU A 35 0.60 -1.43 -18.52
CA LEU A 35 1.99 -0.96 -18.47
C LEU A 35 2.89 -1.91 -17.64
N GLY A 36 2.29 -2.89 -16.98
CA GLY A 36 2.97 -3.81 -16.08
C GLY A 36 2.93 -3.36 -14.62
N GLY A 37 3.62 -4.14 -13.78
CA GLY A 37 3.88 -3.78 -12.38
C GLY A 37 5.16 -2.96 -12.26
N PRO A 38 5.37 -2.28 -11.13
CA PRO A 38 6.62 -1.57 -10.88
C PRO A 38 7.78 -2.56 -10.70
N GLU A 39 8.88 -2.32 -11.40
CA GLU A 39 10.03 -3.24 -11.49
C GLU A 39 10.78 -3.48 -10.17
N ASN A 40 10.62 -2.60 -9.18
CA ASN A 40 11.42 -2.60 -7.94
C ASN A 40 10.59 -2.31 -6.70
N THR A 41 9.36 -2.79 -6.61
CA THR A 41 8.52 -2.59 -5.42
C THR A 41 8.48 -3.82 -4.53
N GLY A 42 8.28 -3.54 -3.23
CA GLY A 42 8.20 -4.58 -2.20
C GLY A 42 7.05 -5.56 -2.46
N PHE A 43 7.22 -6.76 -1.94
CA PHE A 43 6.34 -7.92 -2.10
C PHE A 43 5.02 -7.83 -1.32
N SER A 44 4.69 -6.68 -0.74
CA SER A 44 3.56 -6.56 0.18
C SER A 44 2.18 -6.50 -0.47
N ASN A 45 2.08 -6.00 -1.71
CA ASN A 45 0.83 -5.95 -2.48
C ASN A 45 1.14 -6.14 -3.95
N GLU A 46 0.22 -6.77 -4.67
CA GLU A 46 0.30 -6.79 -6.13
C GLU A 46 -0.18 -5.44 -6.68
N THR A 47 0.54 -4.92 -7.66
CA THR A 47 0.26 -3.60 -8.25
C THR A 47 0.38 -3.70 -9.76
N LEU A 48 -0.62 -3.21 -10.49
CA LEU A 48 -0.58 -3.09 -11.95
C LEU A 48 -0.95 -1.67 -12.37
N SER A 49 -0.29 -1.22 -13.41
CA SER A 49 -0.51 0.10 -14.01
C SER A 49 -1.15 -0.05 -15.39
N PHE A 50 -2.12 0.81 -15.67
CA PHE A 50 -2.88 0.80 -16.93
C PHE A 50 -3.05 2.21 -17.48
N ASN A 51 -3.02 2.32 -18.81
CA ASN A 51 -3.56 3.46 -19.53
C ASN A 51 -4.97 3.13 -20.03
N VAL A 52 -5.90 4.02 -19.76
CA VAL A 52 -7.27 3.94 -20.30
C VAL A 52 -7.48 5.12 -21.23
N THR A 53 -7.71 4.82 -22.50
CA THR A 53 -7.93 5.83 -23.56
C THR A 53 -9.38 5.85 -23.98
N GLN A 54 -10.00 7.04 -23.94
CA GLN A 54 -11.34 7.30 -24.45
C GLN A 54 -11.28 8.45 -25.47
N GLY A 55 -11.54 8.13 -26.73
CA GLY A 55 -11.35 9.11 -27.81
C GLY A 55 -9.89 9.53 -27.94
N THR A 56 -9.58 10.78 -27.62
CA THR A 56 -8.22 11.35 -27.64
C THR A 56 -7.61 11.53 -26.26
N GLU A 57 -8.36 11.23 -25.20
CA GLU A 57 -7.92 11.42 -23.81
C GLU A 57 -7.42 10.09 -23.25
N THR A 58 -6.24 10.12 -22.65
CA THR A 58 -5.64 8.97 -21.96
C THR A 58 -5.44 9.29 -20.47
N THR A 59 -5.95 8.42 -19.62
CA THR A 59 -5.78 8.52 -18.16
C THR A 59 -5.02 7.31 -17.66
N GLY A 60 -3.97 7.56 -16.88
CA GLY A 60 -3.21 6.51 -16.20
C GLY A 60 -3.86 6.12 -14.87
N TYR A 61 -3.99 4.82 -14.66
CA TYR A 61 -4.51 4.23 -13.42
C TYR A 61 -3.53 3.22 -12.84
N VAL A 62 -3.54 3.11 -11.53
CA VAL A 62 -2.79 2.09 -10.78
C VAL A 62 -3.78 1.32 -9.92
N LEU A 63 -3.76 0.00 -10.07
CA LEU A 63 -4.55 -0.93 -9.29
C LEU A 63 -3.69 -1.56 -8.21
N ARG A 64 -4.24 -1.68 -7.01
CA ARG A 64 -3.64 -2.47 -5.93
C ARG A 64 -4.61 -3.52 -5.46
N PHE A 65 -4.10 -4.75 -5.32
CA PHE A 65 -4.88 -5.89 -4.88
C PHE A 65 -4.06 -6.81 -3.96
N HIS A 66 -4.76 -7.74 -3.36
CA HIS A 66 -4.17 -8.79 -2.56
C HIS A 66 -3.21 -9.63 -3.41
N PRO A 67 -1.99 -9.92 -2.94
CA PRO A 67 -1.06 -10.73 -3.69
C PRO A 67 -1.60 -12.15 -3.90
N SER A 68 -1.39 -12.69 -5.09
CA SER A 68 -1.87 -14.02 -5.48
C SER A 68 -0.93 -15.18 -5.10
N GLY A 69 0.24 -14.86 -4.51
CA GLY A 69 1.28 -15.84 -4.23
C GLY A 69 1.75 -15.83 -2.78
N PHE A 70 3.05 -15.63 -2.59
CA PHE A 70 3.66 -15.55 -1.26
C PHE A 70 3.14 -14.35 -0.48
N LEU A 71 2.64 -14.61 0.73
CA LEU A 71 2.14 -13.58 1.62
C LEU A 71 3.25 -13.12 2.57
N VAL A 72 3.45 -11.82 2.65
CA VAL A 72 4.37 -11.17 3.60
C VAL A 72 3.67 -10.86 4.93
N PHE A 73 2.35 -10.67 4.87
CA PHE A 73 1.50 -10.39 6.03
C PHE A 73 0.40 -11.44 6.17
N PRO A 74 -0.08 -11.73 7.37
CA PRO A 74 -1.19 -12.66 7.59
C PRO A 74 -2.50 -12.14 6.99
N GLU A 75 -2.67 -10.82 6.93
CA GLU A 75 -3.88 -10.17 6.44
C GLU A 75 -3.55 -8.98 5.54
N TYR A 76 -4.42 -8.75 4.56
CA TYR A 76 -4.34 -7.62 3.62
C TYR A 76 -5.69 -6.92 3.56
N ASP A 77 -5.82 -5.83 4.27
CA ASP A 77 -7.03 -5.02 4.27
C ASP A 77 -6.95 -3.96 3.15
N ILE A 78 -7.43 -4.33 1.97
CA ILE A 78 -7.44 -3.47 0.77
C ILE A 78 -8.40 -2.29 0.95
N GLU A 79 -9.53 -2.50 1.62
CA GLU A 79 -10.49 -1.43 1.91
C GLU A 79 -9.88 -0.36 2.83
N LYS A 80 -9.22 -0.79 3.89
CA LYS A 80 -8.55 0.11 4.83
C LYS A 80 -7.49 0.96 4.14
N GLN A 81 -6.71 0.38 3.21
CA GLN A 81 -5.72 1.11 2.42
C GLN A 81 -6.39 2.20 1.55
N PHE A 82 -7.51 1.87 0.90
CA PHE A 82 -8.30 2.82 0.12
C PHE A 82 -8.84 3.96 0.98
N LEU A 83 -9.48 3.62 2.11
CA LEU A 83 -10.10 4.59 3.02
C LEU A 83 -9.07 5.55 3.63
N ILE A 84 -7.91 5.04 4.07
CA ILE A 84 -6.82 5.87 4.60
C ILE A 84 -6.39 6.92 3.59
N MET A 85 -6.12 6.53 2.34
CA MET A 85 -5.67 7.47 1.32
C MET A 85 -6.76 8.49 0.99
N LYS A 86 -8.01 8.05 0.91
CA LYS A 86 -9.16 8.92 0.68
C LYS A 86 -9.28 10.00 1.76
N GLU A 87 -9.23 9.61 3.03
CA GLU A 87 -9.38 10.56 4.14
C GLU A 87 -8.15 11.47 4.28
N LEU A 88 -6.93 10.95 4.14
CA LEU A 88 -5.70 11.77 4.23
C LEU A 88 -5.63 12.85 3.15
N SER A 89 -6.19 12.61 1.98
CA SER A 89 -6.28 13.63 0.91
C SER A 89 -6.99 14.90 1.38
N ALA A 90 -8.04 14.77 2.19
CA ALA A 90 -8.79 15.90 2.72
C ALA A 90 -7.97 16.79 3.70
N PHE A 91 -6.89 16.25 4.27
CA PHE A 91 -5.97 16.98 5.16
C PHE A 91 -4.75 17.57 4.43
N GLY A 92 -4.76 17.54 3.10
CA GLY A 92 -3.67 18.07 2.27
C GLY A 92 -2.40 17.24 2.32
N VAL A 93 -2.49 15.97 2.71
CA VAL A 93 -1.43 14.98 2.53
C VAL A 93 -1.37 14.62 1.05
N LYS A 94 -0.16 14.59 0.50
CA LYS A 94 0.04 14.19 -0.90
C LYS A 94 -0.04 12.68 -1.01
N VAL A 95 -1.21 12.20 -1.40
CA VAL A 95 -1.49 10.81 -1.73
C VAL A 95 -2.04 10.73 -3.16
N PRO A 96 -1.89 9.62 -3.87
CA PRO A 96 -2.58 9.42 -5.14
C PRO A 96 -4.10 9.58 -4.96
N GLU A 97 -4.75 10.16 -5.95
CA GLU A 97 -6.21 10.25 -5.97
C GLU A 97 -6.81 8.85 -6.11
N VAL A 98 -7.41 8.34 -5.05
CA VAL A 98 -8.17 7.09 -5.10
C VAL A 98 -9.51 7.33 -5.75
N VAL A 99 -9.86 6.50 -6.72
CA VAL A 99 -11.04 6.70 -7.58
C VAL A 99 -12.14 5.70 -7.23
N TRP A 100 -11.81 4.42 -7.19
CA TRP A 100 -12.78 3.35 -6.96
C TRP A 100 -12.23 2.27 -6.04
N TYR A 101 -13.13 1.66 -5.30
CA TYR A 101 -12.90 0.44 -4.55
C TYR A 101 -13.86 -0.65 -5.02
N GLU A 102 -13.37 -1.86 -5.22
CA GLU A 102 -14.13 -3.04 -5.59
C GLU A 102 -13.91 -4.14 -4.55
N PRO A 103 -14.92 -4.45 -3.73
CA PRO A 103 -14.82 -5.47 -2.68
C PRO A 103 -14.92 -6.91 -3.22
N SER A 104 -15.41 -7.07 -4.45
CA SER A 104 -15.69 -8.39 -5.03
C SER A 104 -14.44 -9.01 -5.66
N GLU A 105 -14.22 -10.29 -5.38
CA GLU A 105 -13.19 -11.08 -6.06
C GLU A 105 -13.56 -11.47 -7.49
N LYS A 106 -14.82 -11.19 -7.90
CA LYS A 106 -15.42 -11.65 -9.16
C LYS A 106 -14.68 -11.19 -10.42
N PHE A 107 -14.03 -10.01 -10.36
CA PHE A 107 -13.47 -9.37 -11.56
C PHE A 107 -11.99 -9.68 -11.78
N LEU A 108 -11.19 -9.55 -10.74
CA LEU A 108 -9.73 -9.75 -10.82
C LEU A 108 -9.24 -10.83 -9.84
N ASP A 109 -10.12 -11.77 -9.48
CA ASP A 109 -9.86 -12.85 -8.52
C ASP A 109 -9.38 -12.32 -7.14
N SER A 110 -9.66 -11.04 -6.83
CA SER A 110 -9.25 -10.36 -5.60
C SER A 110 -10.00 -9.04 -5.43
N PRO A 111 -10.32 -8.60 -4.22
CA PRO A 111 -10.68 -7.20 -3.96
C PRO A 111 -9.54 -6.27 -4.41
N PHE A 112 -9.90 -5.10 -4.91
CA PHE A 112 -8.91 -4.13 -5.37
C PHE A 112 -9.39 -2.69 -5.23
N TYR A 113 -8.44 -1.75 -5.25
CA TYR A 113 -8.78 -0.35 -5.46
C TYR A 113 -7.96 0.25 -6.60
N VAL A 114 -8.54 1.30 -7.16
CA VAL A 114 -8.00 2.03 -8.30
C VAL A 114 -7.66 3.44 -7.86
N MET A 115 -6.47 3.89 -8.21
CA MET A 115 -6.01 5.25 -8.02
C MET A 115 -5.47 5.81 -9.32
N LYS A 116 -5.45 7.15 -9.46
CA LYS A 116 -4.80 7.81 -10.59
C LYS A 116 -3.28 7.63 -10.49
N MET A 117 -2.68 7.42 -11.64
CA MET A 117 -1.22 7.38 -11.74
C MET A 117 -0.65 8.77 -11.45
N CYS A 118 0.34 8.83 -10.57
CA CYS A 118 1.10 10.05 -10.33
C CYS A 118 2.27 10.13 -11.29
N GLU A 119 2.49 11.31 -11.86
CA GLU A 119 3.70 11.59 -12.62
C GLU A 119 4.91 11.71 -11.68
N GLY A 120 6.02 11.13 -12.09
CA GLY A 120 7.28 11.20 -11.36
C GLY A 120 8.00 9.86 -11.32
N GLU A 121 9.15 9.88 -10.68
CA GLU A 121 10.01 8.72 -10.52
C GLU A 121 10.27 8.50 -9.03
N ALA A 122 9.98 7.29 -8.55
CA ALA A 122 10.29 6.90 -7.18
C ALA A 122 11.79 6.61 -7.03
N PRO A 123 12.41 7.02 -5.91
CA PRO A 123 13.74 6.56 -5.59
C PRO A 123 13.77 5.03 -5.46
N SER A 124 14.84 4.40 -6.00
CA SER A 124 14.97 2.94 -5.96
C SER A 124 15.28 2.42 -4.56
N ASP A 125 14.70 1.27 -4.22
CA ASP A 125 15.04 0.52 -3.00
C ASP A 125 16.21 -0.45 -3.24
N ASN A 126 16.37 -0.93 -4.48
CA ASN A 126 17.41 -1.86 -4.85
C ASN A 126 17.95 -1.54 -6.28
N PRO A 127 19.17 -1.01 -6.43
CA PRO A 127 20.08 -0.59 -5.35
C PRO A 127 19.51 0.55 -4.50
N PRO A 128 19.95 0.70 -3.23
CA PRO A 128 19.42 1.74 -2.35
C PRO A 128 19.62 3.14 -2.90
N PHE A 129 18.59 3.98 -2.83
CA PHE A 129 18.55 5.34 -3.40
C PHE A 129 19.67 6.28 -2.94
N HIS A 130 20.35 5.96 -1.85
CA HIS A 130 21.47 6.76 -1.33
C HIS A 130 22.82 6.33 -1.91
N SER A 131 22.91 5.16 -2.56
CA SER A 131 24.13 4.64 -3.17
C SER A 131 24.15 4.82 -4.68
N GLU A 132 23.04 4.64 -5.36
CA GLU A 132 22.92 4.68 -6.81
C GLU A 132 21.57 5.25 -7.27
N GLY A 133 21.51 5.64 -8.55
CA GLY A 133 20.29 6.10 -9.21
C GLY A 133 20.07 7.61 -9.12
N TRP A 134 18.96 8.06 -9.72
CA TRP A 134 18.73 9.49 -9.96
C TRP A 134 18.84 10.37 -8.71
N LEU A 135 18.41 9.86 -7.54
CA LEU A 135 18.48 10.64 -6.31
C LEU A 135 19.90 10.73 -5.76
N ALA A 136 20.68 9.64 -5.82
CA ALA A 136 22.10 9.65 -5.44
C ALA A 136 22.92 10.61 -6.34
N ASP A 137 22.62 10.60 -7.64
CA ASP A 137 23.31 11.41 -8.65
C ASP A 137 22.85 12.88 -8.68
N SER A 138 21.77 13.19 -7.97
CA SER A 138 21.20 14.53 -7.91
C SER A 138 22.06 15.49 -7.07
N SER A 139 21.87 16.80 -7.30
CA SER A 139 22.49 17.84 -6.48
C SER A 139 22.00 17.77 -5.02
N GLU A 140 22.76 18.33 -4.11
CA GLU A 140 22.42 18.42 -2.70
C GLU A 140 21.07 19.13 -2.49
N ASP A 141 20.77 20.16 -3.26
CA ASP A 141 19.50 20.90 -3.19
C ASP A 141 18.32 20.02 -3.57
N VAL A 142 18.45 19.17 -4.59
CA VAL A 142 17.41 18.23 -4.99
C VAL A 142 17.19 17.18 -3.90
N ARG A 143 18.27 16.57 -3.39
CA ARG A 143 18.19 15.60 -2.28
C ARG A 143 17.52 16.21 -1.05
N ARG A 144 17.92 17.43 -0.68
CA ARG A 144 17.32 18.17 0.43
C ARG A 144 15.83 18.43 0.20
N LYS A 145 15.44 18.84 -1.02
CA LYS A 145 14.04 19.09 -1.36
C LYS A 145 13.18 17.83 -1.23
N VAL A 146 13.66 16.71 -1.72
CA VAL A 146 12.96 15.41 -1.60
C VAL A 146 12.82 15.03 -0.13
N TRP A 147 13.89 15.10 0.65
CA TRP A 147 13.88 14.78 2.07
C TRP A 147 12.93 15.67 2.89
N MET A 148 13.01 16.98 2.67
CA MET A 148 12.15 17.93 3.37
C MET A 148 10.68 17.77 2.96
N GLY A 149 10.42 17.44 1.69
CA GLY A 149 9.07 17.12 1.22
C GLY A 149 8.48 15.91 1.95
N TRP A 150 9.27 14.86 2.16
CA TRP A 150 8.84 13.70 2.93
C TRP A 150 8.53 14.05 4.39
N VAL A 151 9.42 14.78 5.07
CA VAL A 151 9.21 15.26 6.46
C VAL A 151 7.96 16.14 6.55
N GLU A 152 7.70 16.99 5.56
CA GLU A 152 6.49 17.81 5.50
C GLU A 152 5.22 16.95 5.46
N GLN A 153 5.19 15.89 4.62
CA GLN A 153 4.03 15.01 4.55
C GLN A 153 3.82 14.25 5.85
N MET A 154 4.88 13.72 6.48
CA MET A 154 4.78 13.12 7.82
C MET A 154 4.21 14.07 8.85
N SER A 155 4.69 15.34 8.86
CA SER A 155 4.16 16.36 9.76
C SER A 155 2.67 16.62 9.55
N LYS A 156 2.18 16.54 8.31
CA LYS A 156 0.74 16.67 8.02
C LYS A 156 -0.04 15.48 8.57
N ILE A 157 0.45 14.28 8.37
CA ILE A 157 -0.18 13.06 8.90
C ILE A 157 -0.28 13.13 10.43
N HIS A 158 0.80 13.51 11.12
CA HIS A 158 0.81 13.64 12.58
C HIS A 158 -0.13 14.73 13.13
N LYS A 159 -0.57 15.64 12.28
CA LYS A 159 -1.55 16.70 12.66
C LYS A 159 -3.00 16.33 12.37
N VAL A 160 -3.23 15.17 11.76
CA VAL A 160 -4.59 14.70 11.52
C VAL A 160 -5.26 14.41 12.85
N THR A 161 -6.40 15.05 13.06
CA THR A 161 -7.26 14.71 14.20
C THR A 161 -8.04 13.44 13.85
N VAL A 162 -7.82 12.40 14.60
CA VAL A 162 -8.55 11.14 14.45
C VAL A 162 -9.95 11.34 15.04
N ASP A 163 -10.95 11.33 14.18
CA ASP A 163 -12.37 11.41 14.51
C ASP A 163 -13.11 10.19 13.94
N SER A 164 -14.43 10.20 13.94
CA SER A 164 -15.26 9.10 13.44
C SER A 164 -15.00 8.70 11.99
N LYS A 165 -14.35 9.55 11.19
CA LYS A 165 -13.96 9.20 9.81
C LYS A 165 -12.86 8.13 9.77
N PHE A 166 -12.15 7.96 10.88
CA PHE A 166 -11.09 6.98 11.03
C PHE A 166 -11.49 5.78 11.89
N ASP A 167 -12.79 5.60 12.19
CA ASP A 167 -13.28 4.47 12.99
C ASP A 167 -12.91 3.11 12.38
N PHE A 168 -12.70 3.05 11.06
CA PHE A 168 -12.21 1.86 10.36
C PHE A 168 -10.78 1.44 10.76
N LEU A 169 -10.02 2.31 11.43
CA LEU A 169 -8.70 1.97 11.99
C LEU A 169 -8.80 1.27 13.36
N SER A 170 -9.95 1.40 14.02
CA SER A 170 -10.16 0.78 15.32
C SER A 170 -10.31 -0.73 15.19
N SER A 171 -9.72 -1.47 16.11
CA SER A 171 -9.94 -2.92 16.24
C SER A 171 -11.37 -3.27 16.68
N GLY A 172 -12.17 -2.27 17.08
CA GLY A 172 -13.48 -2.47 17.71
C GLY A 172 -13.41 -3.05 19.11
N LYS A 173 -12.23 -3.26 19.67
CA LYS A 173 -12.01 -3.71 21.04
C LYS A 173 -11.95 -2.51 21.98
N ASP A 174 -12.45 -2.66 23.19
CA ASP A 174 -12.35 -1.66 24.25
C ASP A 174 -10.94 -1.74 24.93
N SER A 175 -9.91 -1.63 24.09
CA SER A 175 -8.50 -1.74 24.44
C SER A 175 -7.76 -0.46 24.04
N ARG A 176 -6.59 -0.25 24.65
CA ARG A 176 -5.74 0.86 24.21
C ARG A 176 -5.11 0.54 22.84
N PRO A 177 -4.96 1.53 21.96
CA PRO A 177 -4.37 1.30 20.63
C PRO A 177 -3.00 0.58 20.68
N LEU A 178 -2.17 0.88 21.68
CA LEU A 178 -0.88 0.22 21.86
C LEU A 178 -1.03 -1.28 22.18
N ASP A 179 -2.03 -1.66 22.98
CA ASP A 179 -2.27 -3.08 23.33
C ASP A 179 -2.76 -3.86 22.11
N ASP A 180 -3.52 -3.20 21.22
CA ASP A 180 -3.96 -3.78 19.95
C ASP A 180 -2.77 -4.00 19.00
N ASP A 181 -1.89 -3.01 18.85
CA ASP A 181 -0.68 -3.13 18.05
C ASP A 181 0.24 -4.26 18.58
N LEU A 182 0.44 -4.33 19.87
CA LEU A 182 1.26 -5.39 20.49
C LEU A 182 0.66 -6.77 20.26
N SER A 183 -0.67 -6.90 20.37
CA SER A 183 -1.38 -8.14 20.11
C SER A 183 -1.25 -8.55 18.63
N TYR A 184 -1.42 -7.60 17.72
CA TYR A 184 -1.25 -7.81 16.29
C TYR A 184 0.16 -8.32 15.95
N TYR A 185 1.22 -7.66 16.45
CA TYR A 185 2.58 -8.08 16.17
C TYR A 185 2.94 -9.43 16.80
N LYS A 186 2.31 -9.78 17.92
CA LYS A 186 2.47 -11.12 18.49
C LYS A 186 1.81 -12.18 17.62
N GLU A 187 0.59 -11.95 17.17
CA GLU A 187 -0.12 -12.85 16.24
C GLU A 187 0.62 -12.98 14.91
N PHE A 188 1.19 -11.86 14.41
CA PHE A 188 2.03 -11.86 13.22
C PHE A 188 3.30 -12.71 13.41
N TYR A 189 3.98 -12.57 14.54
CA TYR A 189 5.13 -13.40 14.88
C TYR A 189 4.77 -14.88 14.92
N ASP A 190 3.71 -15.25 15.63
CA ASP A 190 3.24 -16.64 15.75
C ASP A 190 2.90 -17.24 14.39
N TRP A 191 2.32 -16.45 13.49
CA TRP A 191 2.04 -16.84 12.10
C TRP A 191 3.34 -17.01 11.29
N ALA A 192 4.27 -16.08 11.39
CA ALA A 192 5.49 -16.06 10.58
C ALA A 192 6.48 -17.19 10.92
N ILE A 193 6.51 -17.63 12.18
CA ILE A 193 7.44 -18.69 12.63
C ILE A 193 6.96 -20.11 12.30
N GLU A 194 5.69 -20.28 11.90
CA GLU A 194 5.10 -21.58 11.54
C GLU A 194 5.36 -22.68 12.61
N GLY A 195 5.43 -22.30 13.89
CA GLY A 195 5.69 -23.19 15.02
C GLY A 195 7.17 -23.42 15.32
N GLU A 196 8.10 -22.77 14.61
CA GLU A 196 9.50 -22.72 15.01
C GLU A 196 9.72 -21.78 16.19
N SER A 197 10.84 -21.90 16.90
CA SER A 197 11.19 -21.05 18.02
C SER A 197 12.40 -20.18 17.70
N HIS A 198 12.29 -18.88 17.97
CA HIS A 198 13.38 -17.92 17.83
C HIS A 198 13.71 -17.30 19.18
N SER A 199 14.51 -18.00 19.99
CA SER A 199 14.80 -17.66 21.39
C SER A 199 15.25 -16.21 21.63
N VAL A 200 15.92 -15.59 20.64
CA VAL A 200 16.36 -14.18 20.75
C VAL A 200 15.16 -13.24 20.66
N LEU A 201 14.24 -13.45 19.71
CA LEU A 201 13.06 -12.63 19.54
C LEU A 201 12.10 -12.78 20.73
N GLU A 202 11.93 -14.00 21.22
CA GLU A 202 11.12 -14.30 22.39
C GLU A 202 11.67 -13.63 23.65
N ALA A 203 12.98 -13.68 23.86
CA ALA A 203 13.64 -13.01 25.00
C ALA A 203 13.50 -11.49 24.93
N VAL A 204 13.69 -10.89 23.75
CA VAL A 204 13.52 -9.44 23.55
C VAL A 204 12.07 -9.03 23.77
N SER A 205 11.12 -9.75 23.20
CA SER A 205 9.69 -9.53 23.39
C SER A 205 9.32 -9.57 24.88
N TYR A 206 9.74 -10.63 25.59
CA TYR A 206 9.51 -10.73 27.03
C TYR A 206 10.08 -9.53 27.79
N THR A 207 11.32 -9.14 27.49
CA THR A 207 12.01 -8.05 28.19
C THR A 207 11.30 -6.70 27.98
N HIS A 208 10.86 -6.40 26.75
CA HIS A 208 10.27 -5.10 26.44
C HIS A 208 8.77 -5.00 26.77
N LEU A 209 8.04 -6.11 26.76
CA LEU A 209 6.60 -6.10 27.02
C LEU A 209 6.23 -6.32 28.49
N THR A 210 7.09 -6.99 29.26
CA THR A 210 6.78 -7.35 30.65
C THR A 210 7.48 -6.49 31.68
N LEU A 211 8.58 -5.82 31.34
CA LEU A 211 9.21 -4.89 32.26
C LEU A 211 8.41 -3.59 32.37
N PRO A 212 8.12 -3.10 33.59
CA PRO A 212 7.56 -1.79 33.76
C PRO A 212 8.54 -0.78 33.16
N THR A 213 8.14 -0.16 32.03
CA THR A 213 8.85 0.99 31.51
C THR A 213 8.62 2.15 32.47
N ASN A 214 9.50 2.32 33.43
CA ASN A 214 9.58 3.56 34.18
C ASN A 214 9.96 4.67 33.19
N ARG A 215 8.99 5.24 32.53
CA ARG A 215 9.09 6.57 31.93
C ARG A 215 8.65 7.57 32.99
N GLU A 216 9.49 7.77 33.97
CA GLU A 216 9.57 9.05 34.63
C GLU A 216 10.51 9.94 33.79
N VAL A 217 9.92 10.76 32.93
CA VAL A 217 10.55 11.95 32.36
C VAL A 217 9.56 13.09 32.52
#